data_33db8b7ea2ef9fa073ef761e25ef8b10
#
_entry.id   33db8b7ea2ef9fa073ef761e25ef8b10
#
_cell.length_a   1.000
_cell.length_b   1.000
_cell.length_c   1.000
_cell.angle_alpha   90.00
_cell.angle_beta   90.00
_cell.angle_gamma   90.00
#
_symmetry.space_group_name_H-M   'P 1'
#
loop_
_entity.id
_entity.type
_entity.pdbx_description
1 polymer ?
#
loop_
_entity_poly.entity_id
_entity_poly.type
_entity_poly.pdbx_seq_one_letter_code
_entity_poly.pdbx_strand_id
1 'polypeptide(L)'
;MNRVVVTGLGVFSALGKTTGEFEGALRAGRSCIAPLTIIPTDALIVKVGAEIRDYDPTQHFTEAKLALLDRFAQFSLVAAREAIVDSGVDFRGGPGHRTAAIIGSGAAGQTTLDENYFKIYSQGQKRLHPFTIPKLMINAPTSHITMEHGITGPSFSIASACSSSNHAIGVAFHLVRSGSVDMAVTGGTEATITLGTLKGWEALRVMAPDTCRPFSKDRKGMVLGEGAAIMVIEKLESAKARGAKIYAEIAGFGSTSDAGDIVLPSAEGAAGAMQACLTDGGLNPEDVGYVNAHGTGT
;
A
#
# COMPACT_ATOMS: atom_id res chain seq x y z
N MET A 1 2.37 -26.83 8.80
CA MET A 1 2.57 -25.53 8.09
C MET A 1 3.39 -24.60 8.99
N ASN A 2 4.21 -23.71 8.40
CA ASN A 2 4.99 -22.77 9.20
C ASN A 2 4.09 -21.68 9.80
N ARG A 3 4.39 -21.26 11.04
CA ARG A 3 3.85 -20.02 11.59
C ARG A 3 4.59 -18.84 10.98
N VAL A 4 3.86 -17.76 10.69
CA VAL A 4 4.39 -16.59 9.99
C VAL A 4 4.28 -15.36 10.86
N VAL A 5 5.38 -14.65 11.03
CA VAL A 5 5.47 -13.47 11.91
C VAL A 5 5.96 -12.24 11.17
N VAL A 6 5.55 -11.08 11.68
CA VAL A 6 6.00 -9.77 11.20
C VAL A 6 7.23 -9.36 12.00
N THR A 7 8.33 -9.11 11.31
CA THR A 7 9.62 -8.75 11.94
C THR A 7 10.15 -7.38 11.52
N GLY A 8 9.56 -6.74 10.53
CA GLY A 8 9.92 -5.39 10.13
C GLY A 8 8.72 -4.60 9.64
N LEU A 9 8.67 -3.32 9.99
CA LEU A 9 7.62 -2.39 9.61
C LEU A 9 8.22 -1.11 9.02
N GLY A 10 7.57 -0.58 7.99
CA GLY A 10 7.92 0.71 7.41
C GLY A 10 6.69 1.40 6.85
N VAL A 11 6.60 2.70 7.08
CA VAL A 11 5.46 3.54 6.67
C VAL A 11 5.98 4.83 6.07
N PHE A 12 5.35 5.26 4.98
CA PHE A 12 5.55 6.59 4.44
C PHE A 12 4.18 7.14 4.00
N SER A 13 3.59 8.02 4.80
CA SER A 13 2.21 8.48 4.61
C SER A 13 2.02 9.93 5.01
N ALA A 14 0.86 10.49 4.68
CA ALA A 14 0.46 11.83 5.11
C ALA A 14 0.36 11.97 6.64
N LEU A 15 0.14 10.90 7.37
CA LEU A 15 0.02 10.91 8.83
C LEU A 15 1.39 10.82 9.53
N GLY A 16 2.38 10.23 8.88
CA GLY A 16 3.75 10.10 9.37
C GLY A 16 4.66 9.52 8.28
N LYS A 17 5.90 9.98 8.25
CA LYS A 17 6.93 9.55 7.27
C LYS A 17 7.79 8.39 7.78
N THR A 18 7.56 7.97 9.02
CA THR A 18 8.15 6.80 9.68
C THR A 18 7.11 6.08 10.52
N THR A 19 7.37 4.84 10.91
CA THR A 19 6.49 4.07 11.82
C THR A 19 6.30 4.78 13.15
N GLY A 20 7.34 5.40 13.71
CA GLY A 20 7.26 6.15 14.97
C GLY A 20 6.39 7.40 14.88
N GLU A 21 6.52 8.19 13.81
CA GLU A 21 5.67 9.36 13.58
C GLU A 21 4.22 8.96 13.35
N PHE A 22 3.99 7.91 12.57
CA PHE A 22 2.67 7.38 12.28
C PHE A 22 1.97 6.89 13.56
N GLU A 23 2.65 6.09 14.38
CA GLU A 23 2.13 5.63 15.67
C GLU A 23 1.81 6.79 16.61
N GLY A 24 2.73 7.76 16.74
CA GLY A 24 2.52 8.94 17.57
C GLY A 24 1.33 9.78 17.12
N ALA A 25 1.11 9.90 15.81
CA ALA A 25 -0.03 10.61 15.25
C ALA A 25 -1.35 9.88 15.50
N LEU A 26 -1.38 8.55 15.34
CA LEU A 26 -2.55 7.72 15.65
C LEU A 26 -2.93 7.83 17.13
N ARG A 27 -1.96 7.67 18.04
CA ARG A 27 -2.19 7.79 19.48
C ARG A 27 -2.72 9.16 19.90
N ALA A 28 -2.29 10.21 19.21
CA ALA A 28 -2.73 11.58 19.43
C ALA A 28 -4.08 11.92 18.76
N GLY A 29 -4.68 10.98 18.00
CA GLY A 29 -5.92 11.22 17.25
C GLY A 29 -5.77 12.31 16.18
N ARG A 30 -4.56 12.51 15.61
CA ARG A 30 -4.33 13.53 14.58
C ARG A 30 -4.99 13.13 13.26
N SER A 31 -5.55 14.14 12.56
CA SER A 31 -5.99 14.01 11.17
C SER A 31 -4.96 14.65 10.25
N CYS A 32 -4.71 14.03 9.10
CA CYS A 32 -3.90 14.58 8.02
C CYS A 32 -4.72 15.08 6.83
N ILE A 33 -6.05 15.03 6.93
CA ILE A 33 -6.96 15.57 5.90
C ILE A 33 -6.89 17.10 5.94
N ALA A 34 -6.54 17.70 4.79
CA ALA A 34 -6.40 19.14 4.68
C ALA A 34 -6.56 19.57 3.20
N PRO A 35 -6.65 20.88 2.89
CA PRO A 35 -6.71 21.37 1.52
C PRO A 35 -5.55 20.84 0.70
N LEU A 36 -5.82 20.36 -0.53
CA LEU A 36 -4.81 19.86 -1.47
C LEU A 36 -3.92 21.01 -1.97
N THR A 37 -2.62 20.74 -2.10
CA THR A 37 -1.61 21.71 -2.58
C THR A 37 -0.76 21.18 -3.74
N ILE A 38 -0.67 19.86 -3.92
CA ILE A 38 0.20 19.24 -4.94
C ILE A 38 -0.38 19.30 -6.36
N ILE A 39 -1.65 19.65 -6.51
CA ILE A 39 -2.34 19.80 -7.79
C ILE A 39 -3.20 21.07 -7.81
N PRO A 40 -3.50 21.65 -9.00
CA PRO A 40 -4.50 22.71 -9.14
C PRO A 40 -5.89 22.20 -8.74
N THR A 41 -6.58 22.94 -7.86
CA THR A 41 -7.90 22.53 -7.34
C THR A 41 -9.08 23.32 -7.91
N ASP A 42 -8.86 24.26 -8.83
CA ASP A 42 -9.91 25.13 -9.37
C ASP A 42 -11.02 24.34 -10.09
N ALA A 43 -10.65 23.28 -10.78
CA ALA A 43 -11.58 22.39 -11.47
C ALA A 43 -12.24 21.35 -10.56
N LEU A 44 -11.85 21.22 -9.29
CA LEU A 44 -12.35 20.22 -8.35
C LEU A 44 -13.50 20.74 -7.50
N ILE A 45 -14.45 19.87 -7.20
CA ILE A 45 -15.51 20.08 -6.21
C ILE A 45 -14.96 19.77 -4.81
N VAL A 46 -14.28 18.63 -4.67
CA VAL A 46 -13.64 18.21 -3.42
C VAL A 46 -12.17 18.63 -3.44
N LYS A 47 -11.81 19.53 -2.53
CA LYS A 47 -10.48 20.18 -2.50
C LYS A 47 -9.63 19.73 -1.30
N VAL A 48 -10.03 18.67 -0.63
CA VAL A 48 -9.34 18.11 0.53
C VAL A 48 -8.82 16.71 0.23
N GLY A 49 -7.72 16.37 0.87
CA GLY A 49 -7.08 15.06 0.75
C GLY A 49 -6.05 14.83 1.86
N ALA A 50 -5.51 13.64 1.92
CA ALA A 50 -4.41 13.28 2.80
C ALA A 50 -3.12 13.13 1.96
N GLU A 51 -2.58 14.26 1.50
CA GLU A 51 -1.33 14.32 0.74
C GLU A 51 -0.10 14.29 1.65
N ILE A 52 1.00 13.69 1.20
CA ILE A 52 2.28 13.73 1.91
C ILE A 52 2.91 15.10 1.65
N ARG A 53 2.80 15.98 2.64
CA ARG A 53 3.32 17.35 2.59
C ARG A 53 4.82 17.40 2.84
N ASP A 54 5.44 18.47 2.36
CA ASP A 54 6.88 18.71 2.56
C ASP A 54 7.72 17.50 2.14
N TYR A 55 7.30 16.83 1.06
CA TYR A 55 8.03 15.73 0.48
C TYR A 55 9.00 16.23 -0.60
N ASP A 56 10.27 16.21 -0.26
CA ASP A 56 11.35 16.43 -1.20
C ASP A 56 11.97 15.09 -1.60
N PRO A 57 11.71 14.58 -2.82
CA PRO A 57 12.23 13.30 -3.25
C PRO A 57 13.75 13.26 -3.40
N THR A 58 14.41 14.42 -3.51
CA THR A 58 15.88 14.50 -3.62
C THR A 58 16.60 14.10 -2.33
N GLN A 59 15.91 14.15 -1.19
CA GLN A 59 16.44 13.65 0.08
C GLN A 59 16.51 12.11 0.14
N HIS A 60 15.80 11.43 -0.75
CA HIS A 60 15.70 9.97 -0.76
C HIS A 60 16.34 9.34 -2.00
N PHE A 61 16.42 10.08 -3.11
CA PHE A 61 16.82 9.54 -4.42
C PHE A 61 17.69 10.53 -5.19
N THR A 62 18.61 10.00 -5.98
CA THR A 62 19.35 10.79 -6.99
C THR A 62 18.42 11.18 -8.14
N GLU A 63 18.76 12.24 -8.89
CA GLU A 63 18.02 12.64 -10.10
C GLU A 63 17.87 11.51 -11.11
N ALA A 64 18.93 10.74 -11.34
CA ALA A 64 18.92 9.59 -12.23
C ALA A 64 17.92 8.53 -11.77
N LYS A 65 17.79 8.29 -10.47
CA LYS A 65 16.80 7.34 -9.91
C LYS A 65 15.38 7.91 -10.03
N LEU A 66 15.17 9.20 -9.76
CA LEU A 66 13.87 9.88 -9.88
C LEU A 66 13.33 9.84 -11.31
N ALA A 67 14.19 9.90 -12.32
CA ALA A 67 13.78 9.73 -13.71
C ALA A 67 13.09 8.38 -13.99
N LEU A 68 13.32 7.37 -13.14
CA LEU A 68 12.78 6.02 -13.26
C LEU A 68 11.61 5.72 -12.31
N LEU A 69 11.27 6.63 -11.38
CA LEU A 69 10.29 6.39 -10.31
C LEU A 69 9.07 7.29 -10.44
N ASP A 70 7.89 6.68 -10.52
CA ASP A 70 6.64 7.38 -10.21
C ASP A 70 6.50 7.57 -8.69
N ARG A 71 5.64 8.49 -8.27
CA ARG A 71 5.43 8.84 -6.87
C ARG A 71 5.07 7.64 -5.99
N PHE A 72 4.19 6.74 -6.44
CA PHE A 72 3.84 5.52 -5.68
C PHE A 72 5.03 4.57 -5.47
N ALA A 73 5.93 4.48 -6.47
CA ALA A 73 7.14 3.68 -6.35
C ALA A 73 8.17 4.33 -5.40
N GLN A 74 8.24 5.67 -5.37
CA GLN A 74 9.07 6.40 -4.41
C GLN A 74 8.63 6.09 -2.98
N PHE A 75 7.35 6.20 -2.67
CA PHE A 75 6.80 5.92 -1.34
C PHE A 75 7.06 4.48 -0.90
N SER A 76 6.83 3.53 -1.81
CA SER A 76 7.09 2.12 -1.54
C SER A 76 8.55 1.83 -1.21
N LEU A 77 9.50 2.46 -1.93
CA LEU A 77 10.92 2.30 -1.66
C LEU A 77 11.32 2.88 -0.30
N VAL A 78 10.83 4.07 0.05
CA VAL A 78 11.13 4.69 1.36
C VAL A 78 10.60 3.81 2.49
N ALA A 79 9.34 3.36 2.41
CA ALA A 79 8.75 2.46 3.39
C ALA A 79 9.46 1.09 3.45
N ALA A 80 9.88 0.54 2.30
CA ALA A 80 10.61 -0.73 2.26
C ALA A 80 11.98 -0.64 2.91
N ARG A 81 12.71 0.46 2.73
CA ARG A 81 13.99 0.69 3.40
C ARG A 81 13.82 0.67 4.92
N GLU A 82 12.82 1.37 5.44
CA GLU A 82 12.52 1.36 6.88
C GLU A 82 12.18 -0.06 7.37
N ALA A 83 11.26 -0.77 6.70
CA ALA A 83 10.86 -2.11 7.07
C ALA A 83 12.03 -3.11 7.07
N ILE A 84 12.92 -3.02 6.08
CA ILE A 84 14.07 -3.92 5.95
C ILE A 84 15.11 -3.61 7.03
N VAL A 85 15.39 -2.33 7.29
CA VAL A 85 16.28 -1.94 8.40
C VAL A 85 15.72 -2.39 9.74
N ASP A 86 14.44 -2.17 10.00
CA ASP A 86 13.77 -2.59 11.24
C ASP A 86 13.78 -4.11 11.43
N SER A 87 13.67 -4.88 10.34
CA SER A 87 13.78 -6.35 10.38
C SER A 87 15.18 -6.87 10.72
N GLY A 88 16.22 -6.05 10.51
CA GLY A 88 17.61 -6.45 10.67
C GLY A 88 18.11 -7.47 9.64
N VAL A 89 17.41 -7.66 8.50
CA VAL A 89 17.79 -8.63 7.46
C VAL A 89 18.60 -7.96 6.35
N ASP A 90 19.75 -8.52 6.01
CA ASP A 90 20.48 -8.23 4.77
C ASP A 90 20.15 -9.30 3.71
N PHE A 91 19.29 -8.95 2.76
CA PHE A 91 18.91 -9.87 1.70
C PHE A 91 20.04 -10.15 0.69
N ARG A 92 20.98 -9.20 0.50
CA ARG A 92 22.13 -9.36 -0.41
C ARG A 92 23.13 -10.37 0.12
N GLY A 93 23.30 -10.42 1.44
CA GLY A 93 24.25 -11.30 2.11
C GLY A 93 23.78 -12.74 2.31
N GLY A 94 22.51 -13.07 1.93
CA GLY A 94 22.01 -14.40 2.25
C GLY A 94 20.63 -14.76 1.67
N PRO A 95 19.50 -14.40 2.30
CA PRO A 95 18.22 -15.02 2.02
C PRO A 95 17.49 -14.51 0.79
N GLY A 96 18.08 -13.61 -0.02
CA GLY A 96 17.41 -12.97 -1.15
C GLY A 96 16.77 -13.93 -2.16
N HIS A 97 17.37 -15.08 -2.42
CA HIS A 97 16.83 -16.10 -3.34
C HIS A 97 15.65 -16.89 -2.75
N ARG A 98 15.51 -16.89 -1.41
CA ARG A 98 14.41 -17.51 -0.67
C ARG A 98 13.42 -16.47 -0.13
N THR A 99 13.48 -15.22 -0.62
CA THR A 99 12.60 -14.10 -0.22
C THR A 99 11.72 -13.71 -1.39
N ALA A 100 10.42 -13.59 -1.14
CA ALA A 100 9.47 -13.03 -2.10
C ALA A 100 9.36 -11.50 -1.93
N ALA A 101 9.00 -10.80 -3.01
CA ALA A 101 8.55 -9.40 -2.93
C ALA A 101 7.16 -9.29 -3.59
N ILE A 102 6.13 -8.99 -2.80
CA ILE A 102 4.75 -8.95 -3.29
C ILE A 102 4.11 -7.65 -2.80
N ILE A 103 3.89 -6.71 -3.71
CA ILE A 103 3.40 -5.37 -3.38
C ILE A 103 2.05 -5.13 -4.06
N GLY A 104 1.08 -4.64 -3.28
CA GLY A 104 -0.24 -4.27 -3.77
C GLY A 104 -0.31 -2.80 -4.20
N SER A 105 -1.02 -2.54 -5.30
CA SER A 105 -1.41 -1.19 -5.72
C SER A 105 -2.69 -1.28 -6.53
N GLY A 106 -3.63 -0.38 -6.29
CA GLY A 106 -4.92 -0.38 -7.01
C GLY A 106 -4.87 0.36 -8.34
N ALA A 107 -4.06 1.41 -8.44
CA ALA A 107 -4.12 2.34 -9.56
C ALA A 107 -2.76 2.56 -10.27
N ALA A 108 -1.66 2.01 -9.75
CA ALA A 108 -0.33 2.14 -10.34
C ALA A 108 0.16 3.60 -10.46
N GLY A 109 0.98 3.92 -11.47
CA GLY A 109 1.68 5.20 -11.65
C GLY A 109 0.81 6.32 -12.21
N GLN A 110 -0.24 6.71 -11.50
CA GLN A 110 -1.19 7.74 -11.94
C GLN A 110 -0.55 9.11 -12.12
N THR A 111 0.44 9.47 -11.30
CA THR A 111 1.15 10.75 -11.44
C THR A 111 1.86 10.84 -12.80
N THR A 112 2.59 9.80 -13.16
CA THR A 112 3.28 9.73 -14.47
C THR A 112 2.28 9.74 -15.64
N LEU A 113 1.14 9.05 -15.49
CA LEU A 113 0.11 8.97 -16.53
C LEU A 113 -0.53 10.34 -16.77
N ASP A 114 -1.01 10.99 -15.72
CA ASP A 114 -1.70 12.28 -15.76
C ASP A 114 -0.79 13.37 -16.35
N GLU A 115 0.44 13.48 -15.84
CA GLU A 115 1.44 14.43 -16.33
C GLU A 115 1.78 14.24 -17.82
N ASN A 116 1.99 13.00 -18.25
CA ASN A 116 2.38 12.74 -19.62
C ASN A 116 1.22 12.93 -20.61
N TYR A 117 -0.01 12.60 -20.23
CA TYR A 117 -1.19 12.89 -21.05
C TYR A 117 -1.41 14.39 -21.17
N PHE A 118 -1.25 15.14 -20.09
CA PHE A 118 -1.32 16.60 -20.16
C PHE A 118 -0.26 17.19 -21.11
N LYS A 119 0.98 16.71 -21.04
CA LYS A 119 2.07 17.13 -21.94
C LYS A 119 1.76 16.85 -23.41
N ILE A 120 1.20 15.66 -23.72
CA ILE A 120 0.86 15.29 -25.10
C ILE A 120 -0.33 16.09 -25.61
N TYR A 121 -1.45 16.06 -24.89
CA TYR A 121 -2.72 16.55 -25.39
C TYR A 121 -2.89 18.07 -25.26
N SER A 122 -2.35 18.66 -24.19
CA SER A 122 -2.50 20.09 -23.91
C SER A 122 -1.30 20.93 -24.34
N GLN A 123 -0.08 20.35 -24.32
CA GLN A 123 1.15 21.08 -24.66
C GLN A 123 1.73 20.67 -26.03
N GLY A 124 1.15 19.69 -26.71
CA GLY A 124 1.59 19.23 -28.03
C GLY A 124 2.98 18.55 -28.01
N GLN A 125 3.41 18.03 -26.87
CA GLN A 125 4.71 17.37 -26.75
C GLN A 125 4.73 16.11 -27.61
N LYS A 126 5.73 15.98 -28.49
CA LYS A 126 5.83 14.87 -29.47
C LYS A 126 6.56 13.66 -28.91
N ARG A 127 7.32 13.78 -27.83
CA ARG A 127 8.15 12.70 -27.27
C ARG A 127 8.01 12.67 -25.76
N LEU A 128 7.90 11.48 -25.21
CA LEU A 128 7.93 11.20 -23.78
C LEU A 128 9.28 10.58 -23.38
N HIS A 129 9.53 10.53 -22.09
CA HIS A 129 10.70 9.85 -21.55
C HIS A 129 10.65 8.35 -21.88
N PRO A 130 11.76 7.70 -22.31
CA PRO A 130 11.77 6.28 -22.68
C PRO A 130 11.26 5.34 -21.59
N PHE A 131 11.48 5.70 -20.33
CA PHE A 131 11.02 4.92 -19.16
C PHE A 131 9.61 5.29 -18.68
N THR A 132 8.83 6.03 -19.44
CA THR A 132 7.43 6.34 -19.07
C THR A 132 6.63 5.08 -18.75
N ILE A 133 6.68 4.07 -19.62
CA ILE A 133 5.96 2.81 -19.39
C ILE A 133 6.47 2.06 -18.16
N PRO A 134 7.78 1.76 -18.01
CA PRO A 134 8.27 1.12 -16.79
C PRO A 134 7.94 1.87 -15.49
N LYS A 135 7.89 3.22 -15.51
CA LYS A 135 7.50 4.03 -14.34
C LYS A 135 6.07 3.81 -13.89
N LEU A 136 5.14 3.75 -14.84
CA LEU A 136 3.71 3.68 -14.55
C LEU A 136 3.19 2.26 -14.31
N MET A 137 3.94 1.22 -14.69
CA MET A 137 3.48 -0.16 -14.52
C MET A 137 3.32 -0.51 -13.04
N ILE A 138 2.27 -1.29 -12.72
CA ILE A 138 1.92 -1.65 -11.35
C ILE A 138 3.04 -2.39 -10.60
N ASN A 139 3.90 -3.10 -11.32
CA ASN A 139 5.03 -3.83 -10.73
C ASN A 139 6.29 -2.97 -10.52
N ALA A 140 6.26 -1.67 -10.86
CA ALA A 140 7.42 -0.80 -10.67
C ALA A 140 7.93 -0.79 -9.22
N PRO A 141 7.08 -0.63 -8.18
CA PRO A 141 7.52 -0.68 -6.78
C PRO A 141 8.24 -1.99 -6.45
N THR A 142 7.63 -3.12 -6.80
CA THR A 142 8.19 -4.46 -6.55
C THR A 142 9.56 -4.61 -7.22
N SER A 143 9.67 -4.24 -8.50
CA SER A 143 10.92 -4.35 -9.26
C SER A 143 12.02 -3.49 -8.65
N HIS A 144 11.71 -2.25 -8.24
CA HIS A 144 12.69 -1.38 -7.63
C HIS A 144 13.14 -1.85 -6.24
N ILE A 145 12.24 -2.40 -5.41
CA ILE A 145 12.58 -3.01 -4.11
C ILE A 145 13.53 -4.20 -4.33
N THR A 146 13.20 -5.10 -5.26
CA THR A 146 14.04 -6.29 -5.51
C THR A 146 15.43 -5.92 -5.99
N MET A 147 15.54 -4.97 -6.93
CA MET A 147 16.85 -4.48 -7.41
C MET A 147 17.67 -3.82 -6.31
N GLU A 148 17.02 -3.01 -5.46
CA GLU A 148 17.72 -2.27 -4.41
C GLU A 148 18.23 -3.19 -3.31
N HIS A 149 17.51 -4.25 -2.97
CA HIS A 149 17.83 -5.11 -1.83
C HIS A 149 18.36 -6.50 -2.22
N GLY A 150 18.49 -6.79 -3.52
CA GLY A 150 19.04 -8.08 -3.99
C GLY A 150 18.08 -9.25 -3.74
N ILE A 151 16.77 -9.02 -3.77
CA ILE A 151 15.76 -10.07 -3.68
C ILE A 151 15.62 -10.73 -5.05
N THR A 152 15.82 -12.05 -5.13
CA THR A 152 15.79 -12.82 -6.38
C THR A 152 14.78 -13.97 -6.35
N GLY A 153 13.99 -14.09 -5.28
CA GLY A 153 12.86 -15.01 -5.21
C GLY A 153 11.62 -14.50 -5.97
N PRO A 154 10.47 -15.17 -5.83
CA PRO A 154 9.24 -14.80 -6.54
C PRO A 154 8.85 -13.35 -6.26
N SER A 155 8.65 -12.55 -7.33
CA SER A 155 8.38 -11.11 -7.18
C SER A 155 7.37 -10.65 -8.23
N PHE A 156 6.24 -10.12 -7.75
CA PHE A 156 5.14 -9.63 -8.59
C PHE A 156 4.24 -8.68 -7.79
N SER A 157 3.31 -8.02 -8.48
CA SER A 157 2.36 -7.10 -7.86
C SER A 157 0.94 -7.60 -7.98
N ILE A 158 0.10 -7.20 -7.04
CA ILE A 158 -1.32 -7.56 -6.98
C ILE A 158 -2.17 -6.29 -7.11
N ALA A 159 -3.20 -6.37 -7.97
CA ALA A 159 -4.21 -5.34 -8.13
C ALA A 159 -5.60 -5.94 -7.90
N SER A 160 -6.26 -5.46 -6.86
CA SER A 160 -7.64 -5.79 -6.50
C SER A 160 -8.28 -4.58 -5.81
N ALA A 161 -8.15 -3.41 -6.44
CA ALA A 161 -8.62 -2.13 -5.94
C ALA A 161 -8.13 -1.86 -4.50
N CYS A 162 -9.00 -1.40 -3.59
CA CYS A 162 -8.66 -1.04 -2.22
C CYS A 162 -8.12 -2.22 -1.38
N SER A 163 -8.37 -3.47 -1.78
CA SER A 163 -7.87 -4.67 -1.10
C SER A 163 -6.51 -5.17 -1.61
N SER A 164 -5.87 -4.46 -2.54
CA SER A 164 -4.61 -4.91 -3.17
C SER A 164 -3.51 -5.25 -2.16
N SER A 165 -3.31 -4.41 -1.15
CA SER A 165 -2.29 -4.66 -0.12
C SER A 165 -2.63 -5.85 0.78
N ASN A 166 -3.91 -6.03 1.14
CA ASN A 166 -4.35 -7.18 1.93
C ASN A 166 -4.16 -8.49 1.14
N HIS A 167 -4.47 -8.49 -0.16
CA HIS A 167 -4.21 -9.65 -1.02
C HIS A 167 -2.72 -9.91 -1.20
N ALA A 168 -1.90 -8.85 -1.33
CA ALA A 168 -0.44 -9.01 -1.39
C ALA A 168 0.12 -9.66 -0.13
N ILE A 169 -0.33 -9.20 1.05
CA ILE A 169 0.03 -9.78 2.34
C ILE A 169 -0.44 -11.23 2.44
N GLY A 170 -1.68 -11.52 2.04
CA GLY A 170 -2.25 -12.88 2.09
C GLY A 170 -1.48 -13.86 1.21
N VAL A 171 -1.14 -13.47 -0.03
CA VAL A 171 -0.33 -14.31 -0.92
C VAL A 171 1.08 -14.51 -0.37
N ALA A 172 1.73 -13.46 0.11
CA ALA A 172 3.04 -13.54 0.74
C ALA A 172 3.02 -14.47 1.97
N PHE A 173 2.00 -14.32 2.82
CA PHE A 173 1.75 -15.20 3.96
C PHE A 173 1.66 -16.67 3.54
N HIS A 174 0.87 -16.99 2.53
CA HIS A 174 0.74 -18.37 2.04
C HIS A 174 2.06 -18.93 1.49
N LEU A 175 2.87 -18.12 0.79
CA LEU A 175 4.18 -18.55 0.30
C LEU A 175 5.15 -18.86 1.44
N VAL A 176 5.16 -18.06 2.51
CA VAL A 176 5.99 -18.31 3.69
C VAL A 176 5.45 -19.51 4.50
N ARG A 177 4.11 -19.57 4.72
CA ARG A 177 3.45 -20.65 5.46
C ARG A 177 3.65 -22.01 4.81
N SER A 178 3.60 -22.08 3.50
CA SER A 178 3.86 -23.33 2.74
C SER A 178 5.34 -23.73 2.70
N GLY A 179 6.26 -22.79 2.97
CA GLY A 179 7.69 -22.99 2.83
C GLY A 179 8.21 -22.82 1.41
N SER A 180 7.39 -22.31 0.49
CA SER A 180 7.82 -21.95 -0.87
C SER A 180 8.93 -20.90 -0.84
N VAL A 181 8.84 -19.96 0.12
CA VAL A 181 9.90 -19.02 0.49
C VAL A 181 10.10 -19.02 2.01
N ASP A 182 11.19 -18.42 2.47
CA ASP A 182 11.46 -18.33 3.91
C ASP A 182 11.02 -16.98 4.49
N MET A 183 11.02 -15.95 3.65
CA MET A 183 10.67 -14.57 4.00
C MET A 183 9.90 -13.90 2.85
N ALA A 184 9.23 -12.78 3.17
CA ALA A 184 8.68 -11.91 2.14
C ALA A 184 8.70 -10.44 2.56
N VAL A 185 8.93 -9.56 1.60
CA VAL A 185 8.66 -8.12 1.68
C VAL A 185 7.31 -7.88 1.03
N THR A 186 6.34 -7.37 1.78
CA THR A 186 4.96 -7.24 1.32
C THR A 186 4.27 -6.02 1.91
N GLY A 187 3.12 -5.65 1.37
CA GLY A 187 2.35 -4.49 1.75
C GLY A 187 1.75 -3.81 0.53
N GLY A 188 1.61 -2.48 0.58
CA GLY A 188 1.05 -1.75 -0.55
C GLY A 188 1.48 -0.30 -0.60
N THR A 189 1.20 0.31 -1.76
CA THR A 189 1.52 1.70 -2.05
C THR A 189 0.51 2.30 -3.01
N GLU A 190 0.18 3.59 -2.81
CA GLU A 190 -0.71 4.32 -3.70
C GLU A 190 -0.36 5.82 -3.74
N ALA A 191 -0.46 6.44 -4.92
CA ALA A 191 -0.29 7.86 -5.12
C ALA A 191 -1.27 8.36 -6.19
N THR A 192 -2.54 8.49 -5.79
CA THR A 192 -3.67 8.79 -6.69
C THR A 192 -4.18 10.22 -6.58
N ILE A 193 -3.47 11.11 -5.90
CA ILE A 193 -3.84 12.53 -5.85
C ILE A 193 -3.37 13.21 -7.14
N THR A 194 -4.08 12.95 -8.24
CA THR A 194 -3.92 13.59 -9.53
C THR A 194 -5.25 14.18 -9.98
N LEU A 195 -5.22 15.16 -10.89
CA LEU A 195 -6.44 15.82 -11.34
C LEU A 195 -7.40 14.82 -12.02
N GLY A 196 -6.88 13.97 -12.90
CA GLY A 196 -7.68 12.96 -13.60
C GLY A 196 -8.32 11.96 -12.67
N THR A 197 -7.57 11.43 -11.69
CA THR A 197 -8.10 10.47 -10.73
C THR A 197 -9.16 11.09 -9.82
N LEU A 198 -8.92 12.30 -9.30
CA LEU A 198 -9.92 13.00 -8.47
C LEU A 198 -11.20 13.28 -9.23
N LYS A 199 -11.12 13.70 -10.50
CA LYS A 199 -12.29 13.87 -11.35
C LYS A 199 -13.07 12.58 -11.56
N GLY A 200 -12.39 11.47 -11.74
CA GLY A 200 -13.02 10.14 -11.81
C GLY A 200 -13.80 9.79 -10.54
N TRP A 201 -13.21 10.01 -9.37
CA TRP A 201 -13.86 9.76 -8.08
C TRP A 201 -15.03 10.73 -7.80
N GLU A 202 -14.90 12.02 -8.18
CA GLU A 202 -16.02 12.97 -8.11
C GLU A 202 -17.22 12.52 -8.95
N ALA A 203 -16.97 11.96 -10.13
CA ALA A 203 -18.02 11.45 -11.00
C ALA A 203 -18.84 10.32 -10.36
N LEU A 204 -18.23 9.51 -9.50
CA LEU A 204 -18.92 8.48 -8.71
C LEU A 204 -19.73 9.03 -7.53
N ARG A 205 -19.56 10.31 -7.18
CA ARG A 205 -20.26 10.99 -6.07
C ARG A 205 -20.09 10.34 -4.70
N VAL A 206 -18.91 9.76 -4.47
CA VAL A 206 -18.58 9.04 -3.21
C VAL A 206 -17.56 9.78 -2.36
N MET A 207 -17.18 11.00 -2.73
CA MET A 207 -16.19 11.80 -2.00
C MET A 207 -16.86 12.76 -1.01
N ALA A 208 -16.28 12.83 0.19
CA ALA A 208 -16.67 13.81 1.19
C ALA A 208 -16.00 15.17 0.93
N PRO A 209 -16.71 16.29 1.13
CA PRO A 209 -16.16 17.62 0.85
C PRO A 209 -15.23 18.16 1.96
N ASP A 210 -15.22 17.54 3.12
CA ASP A 210 -14.56 18.05 4.32
C ASP A 210 -13.69 17.01 5.05
N THR A 211 -14.24 15.87 5.44
CA THR A 211 -13.53 14.81 6.16
C THR A 211 -14.24 13.46 6.03
N CYS A 212 -13.51 12.39 6.29
CA CYS A 212 -14.05 11.03 6.31
C CYS A 212 -14.60 10.71 7.72
N ARG A 213 -15.89 10.25 7.79
CA ARG A 213 -16.58 9.90 9.04
C ARG A 213 -17.15 8.47 8.96
N PRO A 214 -16.30 7.44 9.00
CA PRO A 214 -16.78 6.06 8.93
C PRO A 214 -17.80 5.75 10.02
N PHE A 215 -18.84 5.01 9.68
CA PHE A 215 -19.92 4.59 10.56
C PHE A 215 -20.78 5.70 11.19
N SER A 216 -20.48 6.97 10.92
CA SER A 216 -21.26 8.09 11.41
C SER A 216 -22.58 8.23 10.65
N LYS A 217 -23.62 8.74 11.32
CA LYS A 217 -24.92 9.00 10.70
C LYS A 217 -24.86 10.11 9.64
N ASP A 218 -23.95 11.06 9.82
CA ASP A 218 -23.73 12.22 8.93
C ASP A 218 -22.54 12.03 7.96
N ARG A 219 -22.10 10.80 7.74
CA ARG A 219 -21.03 10.49 6.78
C ARG A 219 -21.43 10.92 5.36
N LYS A 220 -20.47 11.43 4.61
CA LYS A 220 -20.68 12.03 3.28
C LYS A 220 -19.81 11.43 2.18
N GLY A 221 -19.08 10.40 2.47
CA GLY A 221 -18.15 9.77 1.54
C GLY A 221 -16.73 9.67 2.07
N MET A 222 -15.84 9.26 1.18
CA MET A 222 -14.42 9.07 1.48
C MET A 222 -13.58 10.30 1.15
N VAL A 223 -12.37 10.34 1.68
CA VAL A 223 -11.32 11.30 1.32
C VAL A 223 -10.11 10.52 0.84
N LEU A 224 -9.56 10.90 -0.32
CA LEU A 224 -8.39 10.23 -0.88
C LEU A 224 -7.11 10.62 -0.12
N GLY A 225 -6.21 9.66 -0.02
CA GLY A 225 -4.88 9.83 0.53
C GLY A 225 -3.82 9.17 -0.35
N GLU A 226 -2.56 9.35 0.03
CA GLU A 226 -1.43 8.70 -0.59
C GLU A 226 -0.46 8.18 0.47
N GLY A 227 0.34 7.18 0.12
CA GLY A 227 1.35 6.61 0.98
C GLY A 227 1.72 5.17 0.64
N ALA A 228 2.58 4.61 1.48
CA ALA A 228 2.96 3.21 1.45
C ALA A 228 3.11 2.67 2.86
N ALA A 229 2.79 1.39 3.03
CA ALA A 229 3.10 0.62 4.22
C ALA A 229 3.65 -0.74 3.78
N ILE A 230 4.85 -1.05 4.24
CA ILE A 230 5.58 -2.27 3.89
C ILE A 230 5.95 -3.01 5.17
N MET A 231 5.91 -4.32 5.10
CA MET A 231 6.34 -5.19 6.18
C MET A 231 7.28 -6.29 5.66
N VAL A 232 8.13 -6.76 6.56
CA VAL A 232 8.91 -8.00 6.39
C VAL A 232 8.22 -9.07 7.22
N ILE A 233 7.89 -10.19 6.56
CA ILE A 233 7.33 -11.37 7.21
C ILE A 233 8.22 -12.57 6.99
N GLU A 234 8.27 -13.46 7.97
CA GLU A 234 9.12 -14.66 7.91
C GLU A 234 8.56 -15.80 8.76
N LYS A 235 9.15 -16.98 8.63
CA LYS A 235 8.84 -18.12 9.48
C LYS A 235 9.20 -17.80 10.94
N LEU A 236 8.32 -18.11 11.88
CA LEU A 236 8.55 -17.90 13.32
C LEU A 236 9.86 -18.49 13.81
N GLU A 237 10.18 -19.72 13.38
CA GLU A 237 11.40 -20.41 13.84
C GLU A 237 12.68 -19.72 13.32
N SER A 238 12.64 -19.17 12.09
CA SER A 238 13.74 -18.36 11.56
C SER A 238 13.93 -17.07 12.33
N ALA A 239 12.83 -16.36 12.62
CA ALA A 239 12.82 -15.14 13.40
C ALA A 239 13.41 -15.36 14.80
N LYS A 240 12.98 -16.43 15.49
CA LYS A 240 13.54 -16.81 16.81
C LYS A 240 15.01 -17.16 16.74
N ALA A 241 15.43 -17.96 15.76
CA ALA A 241 16.81 -18.42 15.62
C ALA A 241 17.81 -17.27 15.45
N ARG A 242 17.39 -16.17 14.79
CA ARG A 242 18.22 -14.97 14.61
C ARG A 242 17.98 -13.87 15.66
N GLY A 243 17.11 -14.10 16.65
CA GLY A 243 16.79 -13.12 17.69
C GLY A 243 16.04 -11.90 17.19
N ALA A 244 15.21 -12.05 16.16
CA ALA A 244 14.44 -10.95 15.58
C ALA A 244 13.40 -10.41 16.58
N LYS A 245 13.15 -9.11 16.47
CA LYS A 245 11.94 -8.50 17.04
C LYS A 245 10.72 -9.05 16.31
N ILE A 246 9.72 -9.51 17.04
CA ILE A 246 8.47 -10.02 16.51
C ILE A 246 7.36 -9.06 16.94
N TYR A 247 6.68 -8.45 15.99
CA TYR A 247 5.58 -7.53 16.25
C TYR A 247 4.25 -8.26 16.44
N ALA A 248 3.98 -9.22 15.57
CA ALA A 248 2.74 -10.00 15.55
C ALA A 248 2.93 -11.28 14.75
N GLU A 249 1.98 -12.20 14.88
CA GLU A 249 1.80 -13.34 14.01
C GLU A 249 0.63 -13.08 13.05
N ILE A 250 0.79 -13.44 11.78
CA ILE A 250 -0.32 -13.51 10.83
C ILE A 250 -0.93 -14.89 10.97
N ALA A 251 -2.12 -14.97 11.56
CA ALA A 251 -2.77 -16.24 11.88
C ALA A 251 -3.50 -16.84 10.68
N GLY A 252 -4.17 -16.00 9.86
CA GLY A 252 -4.97 -16.48 8.74
C GLY A 252 -5.25 -15.38 7.72
N PHE A 253 -5.73 -15.81 6.55
CA PHE A 253 -6.14 -14.95 5.46
C PHE A 253 -7.44 -15.47 4.82
N GLY A 254 -8.36 -14.55 4.52
CA GLY A 254 -9.63 -14.87 3.84
C GLY A 254 -9.92 -13.87 2.72
N SER A 255 -10.48 -14.39 1.63
CA SER A 255 -10.87 -13.58 0.47
C SER A 255 -12.11 -14.20 -0.19
N THR A 256 -13.03 -13.36 -0.62
CA THR A 256 -14.24 -13.73 -1.34
C THR A 256 -14.49 -12.78 -2.50
N SER A 257 -15.43 -13.14 -3.36
CA SER A 257 -15.96 -12.26 -4.41
C SER A 257 -17.48 -12.19 -4.24
N ASP A 258 -18.03 -10.98 -4.30
CA ASP A 258 -19.48 -10.76 -4.17
C ASP A 258 -20.28 -11.31 -5.38
N ALA A 259 -19.65 -11.34 -6.58
CA ALA A 259 -20.25 -11.76 -7.85
C ALA A 259 -21.60 -11.07 -8.18
N GLY A 260 -21.80 -9.89 -7.60
CA GLY A 260 -23.01 -9.09 -7.74
C GLY A 260 -22.79 -7.83 -8.58
N ASP A 261 -22.91 -6.67 -7.95
CA ASP A 261 -22.73 -5.37 -8.58
C ASP A 261 -21.26 -4.95 -8.59
N ILE A 262 -20.85 -4.13 -9.59
CA ILE A 262 -19.45 -3.67 -9.70
C ILE A 262 -19.07 -2.63 -8.65
N VAL A 263 -20.04 -1.95 -8.06
CA VAL A 263 -19.83 -0.84 -7.11
C VAL A 263 -20.45 -1.11 -5.74
N LEU A 264 -21.62 -1.75 -5.70
CA LEU A 264 -22.34 -2.01 -4.45
C LEU A 264 -21.80 -3.26 -3.76
N PRO A 265 -21.17 -3.13 -2.56
CA PRO A 265 -20.64 -4.28 -1.84
C PRO A 265 -21.74 -5.12 -1.20
N SER A 266 -21.52 -6.43 -1.10
CA SER A 266 -22.37 -7.36 -0.37
C SER A 266 -21.94 -7.52 1.08
N ALA A 267 -22.89 -7.43 2.00
CA ALA A 267 -22.62 -7.70 3.41
C ALA A 267 -22.24 -9.19 3.64
N GLU A 268 -22.88 -10.10 2.89
CA GLU A 268 -22.58 -11.54 2.92
C GLU A 268 -21.17 -11.83 2.40
N GLY A 269 -20.73 -11.12 1.32
CA GLY A 269 -19.37 -11.24 0.79
C GLY A 269 -18.33 -10.81 1.81
N ALA A 270 -18.53 -9.66 2.46
CA ALA A 270 -17.65 -9.18 3.52
C ALA A 270 -17.61 -10.13 4.73
N ALA A 271 -18.78 -10.62 5.19
CA ALA A 271 -18.87 -11.60 6.26
C ALA A 271 -18.18 -12.93 5.88
N GLY A 272 -18.36 -13.37 4.63
CA GLY A 272 -17.69 -14.57 4.09
C GLY A 272 -16.16 -14.45 4.10
N ALA A 273 -15.60 -13.30 3.74
CA ALA A 273 -14.16 -13.07 3.81
C ALA A 273 -13.63 -13.12 5.25
N MET A 274 -14.34 -12.52 6.21
CA MET A 274 -14.00 -12.58 7.63
C MET A 274 -14.07 -14.03 8.15
N GLN A 275 -15.14 -14.76 7.83
CA GLN A 275 -15.29 -16.16 8.23
C GLN A 275 -14.21 -17.06 7.63
N ALA A 276 -13.85 -16.85 6.35
CA ALA A 276 -12.76 -17.57 5.71
C ALA A 276 -11.41 -17.31 6.41
N CYS A 277 -11.17 -16.07 6.81
CA CYS A 277 -9.96 -15.69 7.57
C CYS A 277 -9.88 -16.36 8.95
N LEU A 278 -11.00 -16.39 9.69
CA LEU A 278 -11.09 -17.07 10.98
C LEU A 278 -10.87 -18.59 10.82
N THR A 279 -11.51 -19.19 9.81
CA THR A 279 -11.35 -20.62 9.51
C THR A 279 -9.92 -20.97 9.16
N ASP A 280 -9.26 -20.16 8.33
CA ASP A 280 -7.84 -20.36 7.94
C ASP A 280 -6.89 -20.21 9.15
N GLY A 281 -7.22 -19.32 10.07
CA GLY A 281 -6.47 -19.09 11.31
C GLY A 281 -6.78 -20.05 12.46
N GLY A 282 -7.85 -20.87 12.33
CA GLY A 282 -8.35 -21.72 13.42
C GLY A 282 -8.86 -20.92 14.62
N LEU A 283 -9.46 -19.76 14.37
CA LEU A 283 -9.94 -18.79 15.37
C LEU A 283 -11.48 -18.76 15.39
N ASN A 284 -12.03 -18.37 16.54
CA ASN A 284 -13.45 -18.08 16.71
C ASN A 284 -13.72 -16.57 16.67
N PRO A 285 -14.94 -16.12 16.38
CA PRO A 285 -15.27 -14.69 16.42
C PRO A 285 -14.98 -14.03 17.77
N GLU A 286 -15.11 -14.76 18.86
CA GLU A 286 -14.86 -14.29 20.23
C GLU A 286 -13.39 -14.01 20.54
N ASP A 287 -12.48 -14.57 19.73
CA ASP A 287 -11.04 -14.32 19.85
C ASP A 287 -10.64 -12.95 19.24
N VAL A 288 -11.55 -12.27 18.52
CA VAL A 288 -11.30 -11.00 17.84
C VAL A 288 -11.58 -9.83 18.75
N GLY A 289 -10.52 -9.18 19.21
CA GLY A 289 -10.64 -7.98 20.06
C GLY A 289 -10.80 -6.67 19.31
N TYR A 290 -10.43 -6.59 18.03
CA TYR A 290 -10.51 -5.38 17.21
C TYR A 290 -10.61 -5.70 15.73
N VAL A 291 -11.40 -4.90 15.01
CA VAL A 291 -11.52 -4.94 13.55
C VAL A 291 -11.13 -3.60 12.96
N ASN A 292 -10.05 -3.57 12.17
CA ASN A 292 -9.72 -2.42 11.34
C ASN A 292 -10.53 -2.52 10.05
N ALA A 293 -11.70 -1.90 10.05
CA ALA A 293 -12.62 -1.95 8.92
C ALA A 293 -12.11 -1.11 7.74
N HIS A 294 -12.59 -1.42 6.53
CA HIS A 294 -12.33 -0.57 5.37
C HIS A 294 -12.76 0.88 5.60
N GLY A 295 -13.96 1.08 6.18
CA GLY A 295 -14.36 2.36 6.77
C GLY A 295 -14.29 3.54 5.81
N THR A 296 -14.84 3.42 4.61
CA THR A 296 -14.78 4.46 3.56
C THR A 296 -15.57 5.72 3.89
N GLY A 297 -16.56 5.64 4.79
CA GLY A 297 -17.46 6.76 5.07
C GLY A 297 -18.55 6.97 4.01
N THR A 298 -18.67 6.04 3.05
CA THR A 298 -19.73 6.03 2.03
C THR A 298 -21.05 5.45 2.57
#